data_b0d62c29ecbcd8a752c6bb08564838cb
#
_entry.id   b0d62c29ecbcd8a752c6bb08564838cb
#
_cell.length_a   1.000
_cell.length_b   1.000
_cell.length_c   1.000
_cell.angle_alpha   90.00
_cell.angle_beta   90.00
_cell.angle_gamma   90.00
#
_symmetry.space_group_name_H-M   'P 1'
#
loop_
_entity.id
_entity.type
_entity.pdbx_description
1 polymer ?
#
loop_
_entity_poly.entity_id
_entity_poly.type
_entity_poly.pdbx_seq_one_letter_code
_entity_poly.pdbx_strand_id
1 'polypeptide(L)'
;MKIFRHTITNTKSTKLMCSVLLLSLTYLTLTVTTASAQLRAGVAKVNITNPDIKGNITDSLFVKALVLKSQNTSAIIITVDAVAIGGIGSLKDNYLSEVRSRVKEELGIDPQNVLINASHLHGAGYNVCQDVEARTIQAVRLASQNMVPVNVGAGSGYEDRITENHILKLKNGKGWAIRHANPLPPDEEIESIGPIDPEIGILRLDKKNGETLAIVYNFTGHPYQSISEETGGYPGFASKLIEKNMSEGTIALFIQGFCGDVIPILYKDVHSVRDQEPLGIMLGMSAMDAIRNIKPVRTGDLKIITEVIKLPRRTDFAERIASMEKEQEELLRSLRSTSLNFKTFLPLYIQYNIFKEYPSYYSHRYLRERDLGRNDLKKLDEENRRHIAKYLQNIYAMEKLSRLQYNIGLAKEREIENESAGESTIDVEIQALKVGDFVLVTFPAEVSVQVGLNIKNKSPFKNTFVAGYTNGYIHYAPSIDQFGSGAYQDHNCLLGSEWQKIYEDKISEILKKL
;
A
#
# COMPACT_ATOMS: atom_id res chain seq x y z
N MET A 1 -52.77 -19.20 -93.25
CA MET A 1 -52.36 -20.58 -93.09
C MET A 1 -51.09 -20.66 -92.26
N LYS A 2 -51.12 -21.34 -91.14
CA LYS A 2 -50.10 -21.63 -90.11
C LYS A 2 -49.54 -20.47 -89.31
N ILE A 3 -50.09 -20.43 -88.07
CA ILE A 3 -49.73 -19.68 -86.87
C ILE A 3 -48.50 -20.33 -86.26
N PHE A 4 -47.47 -19.52 -85.96
CA PHE A 4 -46.41 -19.93 -84.99
C PHE A 4 -46.51 -19.10 -83.70
N ARG A 5 -46.86 -19.75 -82.63
CA ARG A 5 -46.78 -19.19 -81.26
C ARG A 5 -45.34 -19.28 -80.81
N HIS A 6 -44.73 -18.15 -80.38
CA HIS A 6 -43.51 -18.12 -79.68
C HIS A 6 -43.80 -17.95 -78.15
N THR A 7 -43.49 -18.98 -77.40
CA THR A 7 -43.51 -18.96 -75.95
C THR A 7 -42.13 -18.45 -75.45
N ILE A 8 -42.04 -17.22 -75.00
CA ILE A 8 -40.81 -16.69 -74.36
C ILE A 8 -40.89 -17.04 -72.91
N THR A 9 -40.11 -18.01 -72.46
CA THR A 9 -39.94 -18.36 -71.04
C THR A 9 -39.03 -17.34 -70.37
N ASN A 10 -39.58 -16.67 -69.34
CA ASN A 10 -38.96 -15.59 -68.60
C ASN A 10 -38.00 -16.12 -67.53
N THR A 11 -36.83 -16.63 -67.95
CA THR A 11 -35.82 -17.22 -67.07
C THR A 11 -34.91 -16.19 -66.35
N LYS A 12 -35.04 -14.90 -66.65
CA LYS A 12 -34.25 -13.84 -65.98
C LYS A 12 -34.82 -13.35 -64.67
N SER A 13 -36.16 -13.41 -64.47
CA SER A 13 -36.82 -12.93 -63.28
C SER A 13 -36.59 -13.84 -62.02
N THR A 14 -36.54 -15.17 -62.28
CA THR A 14 -36.31 -16.15 -61.21
C THR A 14 -34.88 -16.17 -60.65
N LYS A 15 -33.87 -15.93 -61.54
CA LYS A 15 -32.46 -15.81 -61.05
C LYS A 15 -32.19 -14.54 -60.24
N LEU A 16 -32.86 -13.43 -60.58
CA LEU A 16 -32.73 -12.17 -59.86
C LEU A 16 -33.40 -12.26 -58.45
N MET A 17 -34.56 -12.90 -58.35
CA MET A 17 -35.23 -13.14 -57.05
C MET A 17 -34.44 -14.07 -56.10
N CYS A 18 -33.85 -15.14 -56.61
CA CYS A 18 -32.99 -16.02 -55.81
C CYS A 18 -31.69 -15.32 -55.35
N SER A 19 -31.07 -14.48 -56.20
CA SER A 19 -29.87 -13.72 -55.82
C SER A 19 -30.17 -12.65 -54.76
N VAL A 20 -31.32 -11.97 -54.82
CA VAL A 20 -31.72 -10.98 -53.81
C VAL A 20 -32.09 -11.66 -52.48
N LEU A 21 -32.74 -12.86 -52.50
CA LEU A 21 -33.00 -13.63 -51.30
C LEU A 21 -31.71 -14.17 -50.64
N LEU A 22 -30.72 -14.65 -51.42
CA LEU A 22 -29.42 -15.07 -50.88
C LEU A 22 -28.62 -13.91 -50.29
N LEU A 23 -28.61 -12.73 -50.93
CA LEU A 23 -27.96 -11.54 -50.37
C LEU A 23 -28.65 -11.01 -49.11
N SER A 24 -29.97 -11.09 -49.01
CA SER A 24 -30.70 -10.69 -47.76
C SER A 24 -30.49 -11.70 -46.63
N LEU A 25 -30.35 -12.99 -46.90
CA LEU A 25 -30.01 -14.03 -45.90
C LEU A 25 -28.55 -13.89 -45.45
N THR A 26 -27.58 -13.55 -46.31
CA THR A 26 -26.19 -13.31 -45.94
C THR A 26 -26.02 -12.00 -45.19
N TYR A 27 -26.84 -10.97 -45.45
CA TYR A 27 -26.84 -9.73 -44.64
C TYR A 27 -27.48 -9.93 -43.26
N LEU A 28 -28.45 -10.84 -43.10
CA LEU A 28 -29.07 -11.17 -41.83
C LEU A 28 -28.17 -12.02 -40.93
N THR A 29 -27.23 -12.79 -41.52
CA THR A 29 -26.27 -13.59 -40.76
C THR A 29 -25.01 -12.82 -40.34
N LEU A 30 -24.74 -11.64 -40.92
CA LEU A 30 -23.58 -10.80 -40.61
C LEU A 30 -23.86 -9.76 -39.49
N THR A 31 -25.08 -9.67 -39.01
CA THR A 31 -25.43 -8.86 -37.82
C THR A 31 -25.67 -9.71 -36.58
N VAL A 32 -24.91 -10.81 -36.40
CA VAL A 32 -24.66 -11.29 -35.05
C VAL A 32 -23.72 -10.26 -34.40
N THR A 33 -24.28 -9.14 -34.03
CA THR A 33 -23.67 -8.34 -32.96
C THR A 33 -23.47 -9.31 -31.82
N THR A 34 -22.23 -9.72 -31.57
CA THR A 34 -21.86 -10.31 -30.31
C THR A 34 -22.30 -9.31 -29.28
N ALA A 35 -23.48 -9.52 -28.70
CA ALA A 35 -23.94 -8.74 -27.57
C ALA A 35 -22.86 -8.94 -26.50
N SER A 36 -21.94 -7.99 -26.38
CA SER A 36 -20.93 -8.00 -25.34
C SER A 36 -21.67 -8.28 -24.04
N ALA A 37 -21.33 -9.38 -23.39
CA ALA A 37 -21.96 -9.74 -22.13
C ALA A 37 -21.85 -8.55 -21.20
N GLN A 38 -22.94 -8.20 -20.56
CA GLN A 38 -22.96 -7.11 -19.60
C GLN A 38 -22.42 -7.61 -18.28
N LEU A 39 -21.45 -6.89 -17.70
CA LEU A 39 -20.97 -7.16 -16.35
C LEU A 39 -22.12 -7.01 -15.35
N ARG A 40 -22.20 -7.93 -14.41
CA ARG A 40 -23.05 -7.83 -13.22
C ARG A 40 -22.15 -7.66 -12.01
N ALA A 41 -22.58 -6.83 -11.06
CA ALA A 41 -21.89 -6.61 -9.81
C ALA A 41 -22.87 -6.53 -8.65
N GLY A 42 -22.40 -6.98 -7.49
CA GLY A 42 -23.09 -6.76 -6.22
C GLY A 42 -22.06 -6.42 -5.15
N VAL A 43 -22.44 -5.57 -4.21
CA VAL A 43 -21.55 -5.07 -3.16
C VAL A 43 -22.25 -5.13 -1.80
N ALA A 44 -21.48 -5.41 -0.76
CA ALA A 44 -21.94 -5.35 0.63
C ALA A 44 -20.78 -5.03 1.58
N LYS A 45 -21.11 -4.50 2.76
CA LYS A 45 -20.17 -4.32 3.87
C LYS A 45 -20.76 -4.86 5.16
N VAL A 46 -19.89 -5.44 6.00
CA VAL A 46 -20.24 -5.98 7.32
C VAL A 46 -19.24 -5.43 8.34
N ASN A 47 -19.73 -4.99 9.48
CA ASN A 47 -18.92 -4.46 10.57
C ASN A 47 -18.07 -5.59 11.19
N ILE A 48 -16.76 -5.34 11.38
CA ILE A 48 -15.80 -6.26 12.00
C ILE A 48 -15.10 -5.63 13.21
N THR A 49 -15.61 -4.52 13.71
CA THR A 49 -15.08 -3.88 14.91
C THR A 49 -15.14 -4.86 16.09
N ASN A 50 -14.04 -5.00 16.81
CA ASN A 50 -14.01 -5.83 18.01
C ASN A 50 -14.69 -5.06 19.17
N PRO A 51 -15.79 -5.60 19.74
CA PRO A 51 -16.51 -4.94 20.82
C PRO A 51 -15.73 -4.91 22.16
N ASP A 52 -14.69 -5.75 22.29
CA ASP A 52 -13.91 -5.89 23.52
C ASP A 52 -12.72 -4.91 23.61
N ILE A 53 -12.48 -4.12 22.58
CA ILE A 53 -11.42 -3.11 22.59
C ILE A 53 -11.78 -2.02 23.61
N LYS A 54 -10.93 -1.88 24.62
CA LYS A 54 -11.00 -0.79 25.60
C LYS A 54 -10.37 0.47 25.00
N GLY A 55 -11.16 1.28 24.34
CA GLY A 55 -10.71 2.53 23.74
C GLY A 55 -11.89 3.34 23.19
N ASN A 56 -11.63 4.57 22.82
CA ASN A 56 -12.63 5.41 22.16
C ASN A 56 -12.69 5.02 20.69
N ILE A 57 -13.53 4.02 20.35
CA ILE A 57 -13.77 3.64 18.96
C ILE A 57 -14.69 4.69 18.36
N THR A 58 -14.12 5.61 17.59
CA THR A 58 -14.87 6.70 16.94
C THR A 58 -15.37 6.31 15.57
N ASP A 59 -14.85 5.21 15.01
CA ASP A 59 -15.24 4.69 13.70
C ASP A 59 -15.25 3.16 13.65
N SER A 60 -16.23 2.62 12.92
CA SER A 60 -16.34 1.17 12.72
C SER A 60 -15.39 0.65 11.66
N LEU A 61 -14.84 -0.54 11.90
CA LEU A 61 -14.07 -1.31 10.93
C LEU A 61 -15.00 -2.20 10.10
N PHE A 62 -14.67 -2.38 8.84
CA PHE A 62 -15.49 -3.15 7.93
C PHE A 62 -14.70 -4.20 7.14
N VAL A 63 -15.36 -5.30 6.83
CA VAL A 63 -15.08 -6.09 5.65
C VAL A 63 -16.09 -5.70 4.57
N LYS A 64 -15.59 -5.45 3.37
CA LYS A 64 -16.39 -5.06 2.21
C LYS A 64 -16.14 -6.06 1.08
N ALA A 65 -17.18 -6.52 0.41
CA ALA A 65 -17.09 -7.48 -0.68
C ALA A 65 -17.76 -6.94 -1.94
N LEU A 66 -17.06 -7.02 -3.06
CA LEU A 66 -17.56 -6.73 -4.41
C LEU A 66 -17.48 -8.01 -5.23
N VAL A 67 -18.65 -8.57 -5.59
CA VAL A 67 -18.77 -9.73 -6.46
C VAL A 67 -19.01 -9.26 -7.89
N LEU A 68 -18.19 -9.73 -8.81
CA LEU A 68 -18.22 -9.39 -10.24
C LEU A 68 -18.51 -10.68 -11.04
N LYS A 69 -19.38 -10.58 -12.05
CA LYS A 69 -19.70 -11.70 -12.93
C LYS A 69 -19.90 -11.25 -14.37
N SER A 70 -19.18 -11.86 -15.29
CA SER A 70 -19.33 -11.74 -16.73
C SER A 70 -19.43 -13.13 -17.32
N GLN A 71 -20.39 -13.41 -18.19
CA GLN A 71 -20.62 -14.73 -18.79
C GLN A 71 -20.17 -15.94 -17.93
N ASN A 72 -18.91 -16.38 -18.14
CA ASN A 72 -18.34 -17.56 -17.49
C ASN A 72 -17.31 -17.22 -16.41
N THR A 73 -16.95 -15.93 -16.24
CA THR A 73 -15.96 -15.49 -15.26
C THR A 73 -16.65 -14.83 -14.08
N SER A 74 -16.32 -15.27 -12.87
CA SER A 74 -16.67 -14.59 -11.62
C SER A 74 -15.41 -14.25 -10.88
N ALA A 75 -15.34 -13.04 -10.30
CA ALA A 75 -14.25 -12.59 -9.46
C ALA A 75 -14.81 -11.89 -8.23
N ILE A 76 -14.10 -11.95 -7.13
CA ILE A 76 -14.46 -11.28 -5.88
C ILE A 76 -13.30 -10.41 -5.42
N ILE A 77 -13.58 -9.14 -5.14
CA ILE A 77 -12.67 -8.24 -4.43
C ILE A 77 -13.20 -8.11 -3.01
N ILE A 78 -12.39 -8.46 -2.03
CA ILE A 78 -12.67 -8.25 -0.60
C ILE A 78 -11.65 -7.28 -0.05
N THR A 79 -12.10 -6.25 0.66
CA THR A 79 -11.24 -5.36 1.43
C THR A 79 -11.54 -5.53 2.92
N VAL A 80 -10.50 -5.60 3.73
CA VAL A 80 -10.62 -5.83 5.18
C VAL A 80 -9.87 -4.73 5.91
N ASP A 81 -10.54 -4.05 6.83
CA ASP A 81 -9.91 -3.06 7.71
C ASP A 81 -9.09 -3.79 8.80
N ALA A 82 -7.98 -4.38 8.37
CA ALA A 82 -7.06 -5.15 9.19
C ALA A 82 -5.61 -4.82 8.81
N VAL A 83 -4.67 -5.19 9.68
CA VAL A 83 -3.25 -4.90 9.45
C VAL A 83 -2.65 -5.77 8.36
N ALA A 84 -3.04 -7.04 8.25
CA ALA A 84 -2.55 -7.97 7.23
C ALA A 84 -3.49 -9.18 7.07
N ILE A 85 -3.27 -9.99 6.05
CA ILE A 85 -3.96 -11.26 5.81
C ILE A 85 -3.08 -12.41 6.34
N GLY A 86 -3.18 -12.67 7.64
CA GLY A 86 -2.26 -13.59 8.35
C GLY A 86 -0.90 -12.94 8.67
N GLY A 87 0.00 -13.70 9.25
CA GLY A 87 1.37 -13.32 9.60
C GLY A 87 1.49 -12.35 10.78
N ILE A 88 0.66 -11.32 10.84
CA ILE A 88 0.58 -10.36 11.95
C ILE A 88 -0.88 -9.96 12.23
N GLY A 89 -1.13 -9.49 13.46
CA GLY A 89 -2.49 -9.10 13.88
C GLY A 89 -3.37 -10.29 14.25
N SER A 90 -4.70 -10.08 14.28
CA SER A 90 -5.68 -11.06 14.72
C SER A 90 -6.23 -11.96 13.61
N LEU A 91 -6.00 -11.65 12.34
CA LEU A 91 -6.35 -12.54 11.25
C LEU A 91 -5.40 -13.75 11.24
N LYS A 92 -5.97 -14.95 11.34
CA LYS A 92 -5.19 -16.19 11.38
C LYS A 92 -4.56 -16.49 10.01
N ASP A 93 -3.48 -17.25 9.99
CA ASP A 93 -2.81 -17.64 8.75
C ASP A 93 -3.69 -18.46 7.80
N ASN A 94 -4.67 -19.19 8.32
CA ASN A 94 -5.64 -19.94 7.51
C ASN A 94 -6.85 -19.09 7.05
N TYR A 95 -6.94 -17.80 7.40
CA TYR A 95 -8.08 -16.94 7.04
C TYR A 95 -8.36 -16.94 5.54
N LEU A 96 -7.34 -16.77 4.70
CA LEU A 96 -7.49 -16.76 3.24
C LEU A 96 -8.05 -18.11 2.73
N SER A 97 -7.47 -19.23 3.17
CA SER A 97 -7.88 -20.57 2.74
C SER A 97 -9.30 -20.92 3.19
N GLU A 98 -9.67 -20.56 4.41
CA GLU A 98 -11.02 -20.76 4.96
C GLU A 98 -12.08 -19.95 4.19
N VAL A 99 -11.82 -18.66 3.96
CA VAL A 99 -12.72 -17.80 3.18
C VAL A 99 -12.89 -18.35 1.77
N ARG A 100 -11.80 -18.71 1.09
CA ARG A 100 -11.82 -19.24 -0.27
C ARG A 100 -12.56 -20.59 -0.36
N SER A 101 -12.35 -21.49 0.60
CA SER A 101 -13.04 -22.79 0.66
C SER A 101 -14.56 -22.59 0.78
N ARG A 102 -14.99 -21.74 1.72
CA ARG A 102 -16.40 -21.45 1.92
C ARG A 102 -17.05 -20.74 0.73
N VAL A 103 -16.33 -19.79 0.08
CA VAL A 103 -16.79 -19.16 -1.15
C VAL A 103 -16.98 -20.20 -2.26
N LYS A 104 -16.07 -21.16 -2.39
CA LYS A 104 -16.20 -22.27 -3.35
C LYS A 104 -17.41 -23.13 -3.06
N GLU A 105 -17.60 -23.53 -1.81
CA GLU A 105 -18.70 -24.39 -1.36
C GLU A 105 -20.07 -23.71 -1.54
N GLU A 106 -20.19 -22.44 -1.14
CA GLU A 106 -21.48 -21.75 -1.12
C GLU A 106 -21.87 -21.12 -2.46
N LEU A 107 -20.89 -20.65 -3.25
CA LEU A 107 -21.14 -19.87 -4.47
C LEU A 107 -20.56 -20.50 -5.74
N GLY A 108 -19.79 -21.58 -5.61
CA GLY A 108 -19.15 -22.25 -6.76
C GLY A 108 -18.06 -21.41 -7.45
N ILE A 109 -17.58 -20.33 -6.82
CA ILE A 109 -16.53 -19.47 -7.37
C ILE A 109 -15.16 -20.08 -7.08
N ASP A 110 -14.29 -20.08 -8.09
CA ASP A 110 -12.94 -20.62 -7.96
C ASP A 110 -12.14 -19.85 -6.89
N PRO A 111 -11.46 -20.50 -5.94
CA PRO A 111 -10.60 -19.88 -4.95
C PRO A 111 -9.55 -18.91 -5.55
N GLN A 112 -9.05 -19.22 -6.75
CA GLN A 112 -8.10 -18.35 -7.46
C GLN A 112 -8.73 -17.05 -7.98
N ASN A 113 -10.05 -16.93 -7.99
CA ASN A 113 -10.78 -15.74 -8.41
C ASN A 113 -11.20 -14.85 -7.22
N VAL A 114 -10.70 -15.14 -6.01
CA VAL A 114 -10.97 -14.37 -4.79
C VAL A 114 -9.71 -13.61 -4.39
N LEU A 115 -9.80 -12.27 -4.45
CA LEU A 115 -8.78 -11.32 -4.04
C LEU A 115 -9.18 -10.72 -2.69
N ILE A 116 -8.32 -10.84 -1.69
CA ILE A 116 -8.52 -10.24 -0.37
C ILE A 116 -7.35 -9.28 -0.09
N ASN A 117 -7.67 -8.00 0.07
CA ASN A 117 -6.69 -6.94 0.38
C ASN A 117 -6.92 -6.40 1.80
N ALA A 118 -5.89 -6.35 2.62
CA ALA A 118 -5.92 -5.65 3.89
C ALA A 118 -5.62 -4.16 3.68
N SER A 119 -6.36 -3.29 4.37
CA SER A 119 -6.07 -1.85 4.35
C SER A 119 -4.73 -1.49 5.02
N HIS A 120 -4.09 -2.45 5.69
CA HIS A 120 -2.90 -2.30 6.51
C HIS A 120 -3.08 -1.30 7.65
N LEU A 121 -4.27 -1.29 8.21
CA LEU A 121 -4.62 -0.41 9.31
C LEU A 121 -3.89 -0.81 10.59
N HIS A 122 -3.06 0.08 11.10
CA HIS A 122 -2.44 -0.06 12.41
C HIS A 122 -3.46 0.25 13.53
N GLY A 123 -3.17 -0.16 14.77
CA GLY A 123 -4.05 0.03 15.91
C GLY A 123 -5.25 -0.91 15.90
N ALA A 124 -6.46 -0.41 15.71
CA ALA A 124 -7.69 -1.22 15.72
C ALA A 124 -7.64 -2.39 14.73
N GLY A 125 -6.97 -2.23 13.58
CA GLY A 125 -6.79 -3.28 12.58
C GLY A 125 -5.95 -4.47 13.05
N TYR A 126 -5.21 -4.36 14.17
CA TYR A 126 -4.54 -5.51 14.80
C TYR A 126 -5.49 -6.43 15.54
N ASN A 127 -6.67 -5.94 15.96
CA ASN A 127 -7.59 -6.66 16.84
C ASN A 127 -9.03 -6.57 16.32
N VAL A 128 -9.30 -7.11 15.16
CA VAL A 128 -10.68 -7.23 14.64
C VAL A 128 -11.48 -8.28 15.42
N CYS A 129 -12.80 -8.32 15.23
CA CYS A 129 -13.68 -9.29 15.92
C CYS A 129 -13.27 -10.74 15.65
N GLN A 130 -13.53 -11.63 16.60
CA GLN A 130 -13.14 -13.03 16.52
C GLN A 130 -13.86 -13.82 15.42
N ASP A 131 -15.06 -13.39 15.03
CA ASP A 131 -15.90 -14.00 14.00
C ASP A 131 -15.73 -13.36 12.61
N VAL A 132 -14.59 -12.71 12.36
CA VAL A 132 -14.29 -11.97 11.11
C VAL A 132 -14.44 -12.84 9.85
N GLU A 133 -14.06 -14.12 9.90
CA GLU A 133 -14.24 -15.06 8.78
C GLU A 133 -15.72 -15.23 8.42
N ALA A 134 -16.58 -15.47 9.42
CA ALA A 134 -18.01 -15.60 9.21
C ALA A 134 -18.63 -14.31 8.67
N ARG A 135 -18.19 -13.14 9.15
CA ARG A 135 -18.63 -11.84 8.66
C ARG A 135 -18.16 -11.56 7.23
N THR A 136 -16.97 -12.03 6.87
CA THR A 136 -16.45 -11.96 5.50
C THR A 136 -17.34 -12.76 4.55
N ILE A 137 -17.68 -13.99 4.90
CA ILE A 137 -18.60 -14.82 4.11
C ILE A 137 -20.01 -14.19 4.06
N GLN A 138 -20.48 -13.60 5.15
CA GLN A 138 -21.74 -12.86 5.16
C GLN A 138 -21.71 -11.69 4.16
N ALA A 139 -20.63 -10.91 4.11
CA ALA A 139 -20.49 -9.81 3.15
C ALA A 139 -20.51 -10.32 1.70
N VAL A 140 -19.77 -11.39 1.41
CA VAL A 140 -19.74 -12.03 0.07
C VAL A 140 -21.13 -12.55 -0.33
N ARG A 141 -21.84 -13.22 0.60
CA ARG A 141 -23.19 -13.74 0.36
C ARG A 141 -24.17 -12.62 0.05
N LEU A 142 -24.18 -11.54 0.85
CA LEU A 142 -25.04 -10.37 0.62
C LEU A 142 -24.71 -9.70 -0.72
N ALA A 143 -23.45 -9.54 -1.05
CA ALA A 143 -23.03 -8.98 -2.33
C ALA A 143 -23.50 -9.86 -3.50
N SER A 144 -23.37 -11.19 -3.39
CA SER A 144 -23.83 -12.13 -4.42
C SER A 144 -25.34 -12.10 -4.63
N GLN A 145 -26.12 -11.94 -3.57
CA GLN A 145 -27.58 -11.86 -3.63
C GLN A 145 -28.08 -10.57 -4.29
N ASN A 146 -27.33 -9.47 -4.16
CA ASN A 146 -27.70 -8.13 -4.62
C ASN A 146 -27.10 -7.79 -6.00
N MET A 147 -26.69 -8.75 -6.80
CA MET A 147 -26.07 -8.51 -8.10
C MET A 147 -27.02 -7.89 -9.13
N VAL A 148 -26.61 -6.78 -9.71
CA VAL A 148 -27.30 -6.05 -10.79
C VAL A 148 -26.39 -5.86 -12.01
N PRO A 149 -26.96 -5.66 -13.21
CA PRO A 149 -26.18 -5.25 -14.38
C PRO A 149 -25.57 -3.85 -14.15
N VAL A 150 -24.27 -3.69 -14.46
CA VAL A 150 -23.55 -2.44 -14.25
C VAL A 150 -22.83 -1.95 -15.51
N ASN A 151 -22.60 -0.65 -15.58
CA ASN A 151 -21.62 0.00 -16.43
C ASN A 151 -20.33 0.20 -15.65
N VAL A 152 -19.20 0.17 -16.33
CA VAL A 152 -17.86 0.22 -15.73
C VAL A 152 -17.10 1.42 -16.26
N GLY A 153 -16.47 2.16 -15.37
CA GLY A 153 -15.53 3.23 -15.72
C GLY A 153 -14.26 3.12 -14.90
N ALA A 154 -13.13 3.37 -15.53
CA ALA A 154 -11.83 3.43 -14.90
C ALA A 154 -11.18 4.80 -15.11
N GLY A 155 -10.35 5.21 -14.17
CA GLY A 155 -9.60 6.46 -14.25
C GLY A 155 -8.69 6.63 -13.06
N SER A 156 -8.01 7.77 -13.00
CA SER A 156 -7.15 8.10 -11.87
C SER A 156 -7.35 9.55 -11.41
N GLY A 157 -7.06 9.75 -10.11
CA GLY A 157 -6.93 11.04 -9.44
C GLY A 157 -5.49 11.25 -8.98
N TYR A 158 -5.27 12.34 -8.24
CA TYR A 158 -3.96 12.73 -7.77
C TYR A 158 -4.03 13.36 -6.38
N GLU A 159 -3.20 12.87 -5.42
CA GLU A 159 -3.08 13.42 -4.07
C GLU A 159 -1.63 13.25 -3.57
N ASP A 160 -0.86 14.33 -3.50
CA ASP A 160 0.54 14.34 -3.10
C ASP A 160 0.83 15.03 -1.76
N ARG A 161 -0.21 15.51 -1.06
CA ARG A 161 -0.06 16.32 0.15
C ARG A 161 -0.13 15.54 1.45
N ILE A 162 -0.53 14.27 1.40
CA ILE A 162 -0.85 13.49 2.61
C ILE A 162 0.16 12.40 2.93
N THR A 163 1.07 12.09 2.01
CA THR A 163 2.09 11.05 2.17
C THR A 163 3.49 11.53 1.80
N GLU A 164 4.49 10.90 2.40
CA GLU A 164 5.91 11.08 2.07
C GLU A 164 6.63 9.73 2.14
N ASN A 165 7.75 9.61 1.43
CA ASN A 165 8.62 8.45 1.59
C ASN A 165 9.46 8.62 2.86
N HIS A 166 9.55 7.59 3.70
CA HIS A 166 10.28 7.65 4.94
C HIS A 166 11.71 7.09 4.86
N ILE A 167 12.16 6.73 3.65
CA ILE A 167 13.54 6.28 3.42
C ILE A 167 14.35 7.44 2.88
N LEU A 168 15.36 7.83 3.66
CA LEU A 168 16.40 8.75 3.23
C LEU A 168 17.57 7.97 2.65
N LYS A 169 18.13 8.45 1.55
CA LYS A 169 19.42 8.02 1.04
C LYS A 169 20.49 8.95 1.58
N LEU A 170 21.52 8.37 2.21
CA LEU A 170 22.65 9.11 2.74
C LEU A 170 23.77 9.21 1.70
N LYS A 171 24.59 10.26 1.80
CA LYS A 171 25.75 10.50 0.94
C LYS A 171 26.80 9.37 0.95
N ASN A 172 26.79 8.55 2.00
CA ASN A 172 27.64 7.34 2.10
C ASN A 172 27.01 6.09 1.44
N GLY A 173 25.86 6.23 0.76
CA GLY A 173 25.12 5.16 0.09
C GLY A 173 24.24 4.32 1.01
N LYS A 174 24.24 4.55 2.34
CA LYS A 174 23.35 3.85 3.27
C LYS A 174 21.94 4.41 3.22
N GLY A 175 20.95 3.56 3.50
CA GLY A 175 19.56 3.94 3.71
C GLY A 175 19.30 4.30 5.18
N TRP A 176 18.37 5.20 5.41
CA TRP A 176 17.93 5.59 6.74
C TRP A 176 16.41 5.66 6.80
N ALA A 177 15.79 4.72 7.52
CA ALA A 177 14.34 4.75 7.70
C ALA A 177 13.97 5.73 8.84
N ILE A 178 13.13 6.71 8.52
CA ILE A 178 12.53 7.59 9.52
C ILE A 178 11.41 6.81 10.21
N ARG A 179 11.61 6.52 11.50
CA ARG A 179 10.58 5.85 12.33
C ARG A 179 10.45 6.61 13.65
N HIS A 180 9.36 6.32 14.39
CA HIS A 180 8.95 7.12 15.57
C HIS A 180 10.06 7.56 16.49
N ALA A 181 10.86 6.61 17.02
CA ALA A 181 11.89 6.88 17.99
C ALA A 181 13.29 7.01 17.39
N ASN A 182 13.44 6.80 16.09
CA ASN A 182 14.73 6.94 15.44
C ASN A 182 15.03 8.41 15.20
N PRO A 183 16.17 8.92 15.65
CA PRO A 183 16.59 10.29 15.34
C PRO A 183 16.79 10.44 13.83
N LEU A 184 16.62 11.65 13.34
CA LEU A 184 17.04 11.98 11.98
C LEU A 184 18.57 12.04 11.90
N PRO A 185 19.17 11.67 10.75
CA PRO A 185 20.57 11.96 10.51
C PRO A 185 20.77 13.47 10.38
N PRO A 186 22.00 13.99 10.56
CA PRO A 186 22.31 15.37 10.24
C PRO A 186 21.92 15.70 8.80
N ASP A 187 21.33 16.88 8.56
CA ASP A 187 20.85 17.29 7.23
C ASP A 187 21.95 17.25 6.17
N GLU A 188 23.20 17.55 6.55
CA GLU A 188 24.36 17.49 5.68
C GLU A 188 24.73 16.07 5.23
N GLU A 189 24.27 15.03 5.89
CA GLU A 189 24.48 13.64 5.50
C GLU A 189 23.42 13.13 4.52
N ILE A 190 22.28 13.84 4.37
CA ILE A 190 21.19 13.43 3.49
C ILE A 190 21.53 13.77 2.03
N GLU A 191 21.39 12.77 1.14
CA GLU A 191 21.51 12.94 -0.31
C GLU A 191 20.14 13.19 -0.96
N SER A 192 19.15 12.36 -0.63
CA SER A 192 17.81 12.43 -1.22
C SER A 192 16.78 11.68 -0.36
N ILE A 193 15.50 11.89 -0.70
CA ILE A 193 14.36 11.14 -0.17
C ILE A 193 13.80 10.24 -1.28
N GLY A 194 13.21 9.10 -0.92
CA GLY A 194 12.56 8.19 -1.85
C GLY A 194 11.33 8.80 -2.54
N PRO A 195 10.84 8.20 -3.62
CA PRO A 195 9.63 8.66 -4.31
C PRO A 195 8.36 8.34 -3.53
N ILE A 196 7.24 8.97 -3.94
CA ILE A 196 5.88 8.59 -3.58
C ILE A 196 5.09 8.22 -4.84
N ASP A 197 3.97 7.54 -4.67
CA ASP A 197 2.97 7.31 -5.72
C ASP A 197 1.69 8.08 -5.37
N PRO A 198 1.51 9.28 -5.91
CA PRO A 198 0.37 10.15 -5.59
C PRO A 198 -0.89 9.79 -6.38
N GLU A 199 -0.84 8.78 -7.26
CA GLU A 199 -1.97 8.42 -8.10
C GLU A 199 -3.05 7.69 -7.30
N ILE A 200 -4.31 8.13 -7.45
CA ILE A 200 -5.49 7.47 -6.91
C ILE A 200 -6.13 6.65 -8.04
N GLY A 201 -6.00 5.33 -8.00
CA GLY A 201 -6.66 4.45 -8.96
C GLY A 201 -8.15 4.33 -8.67
N ILE A 202 -9.02 4.40 -9.69
CA ILE A 202 -10.47 4.38 -9.50
C ILE A 202 -11.14 3.42 -10.47
N LEU A 203 -11.98 2.52 -9.91
CA LEU A 203 -12.97 1.74 -10.63
C LEU A 203 -14.37 2.19 -10.16
N ARG A 204 -15.17 2.71 -11.09
CA ARG A 204 -16.55 3.13 -10.84
C ARG A 204 -17.54 2.17 -11.48
N LEU A 205 -18.51 1.70 -10.71
CA LEU A 205 -19.57 0.78 -11.14
C LEU A 205 -20.93 1.46 -10.96
N ASP A 206 -21.61 1.78 -12.07
CA ASP A 206 -22.92 2.39 -12.06
C ASP A 206 -24.01 1.39 -12.49
N LYS A 207 -25.13 1.40 -11.80
CA LYS A 207 -26.35 0.69 -12.21
C LYS A 207 -26.89 1.27 -13.52
N LYS A 208 -27.79 0.54 -14.19
CA LYS A 208 -28.41 1.01 -15.45
C LYS A 208 -29.18 2.32 -15.33
N ASN A 209 -29.71 2.61 -14.13
CA ASN A 209 -30.44 3.85 -13.86
C ASN A 209 -29.52 5.07 -13.62
N GLY A 210 -28.20 4.88 -13.68
CA GLY A 210 -27.19 5.92 -13.46
C GLY A 210 -26.75 6.09 -12.00
N GLU A 211 -27.36 5.37 -11.05
CA GLU A 211 -26.92 5.35 -9.66
C GLU A 211 -25.60 4.60 -9.53
N THR A 212 -24.66 5.11 -8.76
CA THR A 212 -23.42 4.41 -8.46
C THR A 212 -23.68 3.28 -7.46
N LEU A 213 -23.23 2.07 -7.82
CA LEU A 213 -23.28 0.88 -6.97
C LEU A 213 -22.06 0.81 -6.04
N ALA A 214 -20.88 0.94 -6.63
CA ALA A 214 -19.61 0.82 -5.89
C ALA A 214 -18.51 1.67 -6.51
N ILE A 215 -17.60 2.11 -5.66
CA ILE A 215 -16.31 2.71 -6.01
C ILE A 215 -15.22 1.83 -5.40
N VAL A 216 -14.30 1.32 -6.22
CA VAL A 216 -13.02 0.80 -5.72
C VAL A 216 -11.99 1.89 -5.94
N TYR A 217 -11.25 2.25 -4.90
CA TYR A 217 -10.17 3.22 -5.02
C TYR A 217 -8.88 2.68 -4.40
N ASN A 218 -7.78 2.86 -5.12
CA ASN A 218 -6.45 2.41 -4.74
C ASN A 218 -5.57 3.63 -4.44
N PHE A 219 -4.84 3.60 -3.34
CA PHE A 219 -3.90 4.65 -2.98
C PHE A 219 -2.73 4.09 -2.18
N THR A 220 -1.58 4.77 -2.24
CA THR A 220 -0.32 4.33 -1.65
C THR A 220 0.04 5.17 -0.43
N GLY A 221 -0.10 4.60 0.76
CA GLY A 221 0.29 5.23 2.02
C GLY A 221 -0.09 4.38 3.22
N HIS A 222 0.77 4.28 4.22
CA HIS A 222 0.50 3.57 5.47
C HIS A 222 -0.64 4.25 6.25
N PRO A 223 -1.71 3.57 6.63
CA PRO A 223 -2.73 4.11 7.51
C PRO A 223 -2.31 3.92 8.97
N TYR A 224 -1.57 4.90 9.49
CA TYR A 224 -1.26 4.94 10.91
C TYR A 224 -2.47 5.35 11.72
N GLN A 225 -2.51 4.87 12.96
CA GLN A 225 -3.55 5.22 13.89
C GLN A 225 -3.30 6.59 14.54
N SER A 226 -4.38 7.32 14.84
CA SER A 226 -4.36 8.42 15.79
C SER A 226 -3.94 7.92 17.18
N ILE A 227 -3.23 8.73 17.95
CA ILE A 227 -2.80 8.36 19.33
C ILE A 227 -4.01 8.28 20.28
N SER A 228 -5.10 8.97 19.96
CA SER A 228 -6.23 9.18 20.86
C SER A 228 -7.48 8.38 20.51
N GLU A 229 -7.60 7.81 19.30
CA GLU A 229 -8.85 7.23 18.82
C GLU A 229 -8.63 6.00 17.95
N GLU A 230 -9.43 4.96 18.18
CA GLU A 230 -9.50 3.78 17.31
C GLU A 230 -10.44 4.08 16.13
N THR A 231 -9.90 4.16 14.93
CA THR A 231 -10.63 4.54 13.70
C THR A 231 -10.29 3.61 12.55
N GLY A 232 -11.07 3.67 11.47
CA GLY A 232 -10.72 3.06 10.17
C GLY A 232 -9.55 3.75 9.44
N GLY A 233 -8.84 4.67 10.12
CA GLY A 233 -7.74 5.46 9.58
C GLY A 233 -8.19 6.39 8.44
N TYR A 234 -7.23 7.05 7.78
CA TYR A 234 -7.55 7.92 6.64
C TYR A 234 -8.34 7.20 5.51
N PRO A 235 -8.16 5.87 5.25
CA PRO A 235 -8.98 5.17 4.27
C PRO A 235 -10.47 5.09 4.66
N GLY A 236 -10.75 4.89 5.97
CA GLY A 236 -12.11 4.88 6.50
C GLY A 236 -12.82 6.21 6.31
N PHE A 237 -12.17 7.32 6.66
CA PHE A 237 -12.70 8.68 6.46
C PHE A 237 -12.90 9.02 4.98
N ALA A 238 -11.95 8.65 4.11
CA ALA A 238 -12.09 8.83 2.66
C ALA A 238 -13.27 8.03 2.09
N SER A 239 -13.43 6.75 2.50
CA SER A 239 -14.56 5.91 2.12
C SER A 239 -15.90 6.53 2.52
N LYS A 240 -16.03 7.02 3.76
CA LYS A 240 -17.24 7.70 4.25
C LYS A 240 -17.57 8.95 3.44
N LEU A 241 -16.55 9.77 3.12
CA LEU A 241 -16.76 10.97 2.32
C LEU A 241 -17.26 10.62 0.93
N ILE A 242 -16.67 9.61 0.27
CA ILE A 242 -17.11 9.14 -1.04
C ILE A 242 -18.54 8.60 -0.95
N GLU A 243 -18.85 7.69 -0.02
CA GLU A 243 -20.17 7.10 0.17
C GLU A 243 -21.25 8.16 0.40
N LYS A 244 -20.95 9.20 1.20
CA LYS A 244 -21.88 10.29 1.53
C LYS A 244 -22.20 11.19 0.33
N ASN A 245 -21.27 11.32 -0.62
CA ASN A 245 -21.40 12.23 -1.77
C ASN A 245 -21.77 11.52 -3.08
N MET A 246 -21.96 10.19 -3.05
CA MET A 246 -22.44 9.39 -4.18
C MET A 246 -23.93 9.01 -4.01
N SER A 247 -24.43 8.10 -4.83
CA SER A 247 -25.80 7.60 -4.74
C SER A 247 -26.06 6.87 -3.42
N GLU A 248 -27.28 6.90 -2.91
CA GLU A 248 -27.65 6.16 -1.70
C GLU A 248 -27.33 4.67 -1.84
N GLY A 249 -26.69 4.09 -0.82
CA GLY A 249 -26.27 2.69 -0.81
C GLY A 249 -24.96 2.39 -1.58
N THR A 250 -24.27 3.42 -2.11
CA THR A 250 -22.93 3.26 -2.66
C THR A 250 -21.97 2.78 -1.58
N ILE A 251 -21.12 1.80 -1.91
CA ILE A 251 -20.04 1.33 -1.03
C ILE A 251 -18.69 1.63 -1.68
N ALA A 252 -17.80 2.28 -0.92
CA ALA A 252 -16.44 2.59 -1.32
C ALA A 252 -15.47 1.56 -0.72
N LEU A 253 -14.72 0.85 -1.58
CA LEU A 253 -13.72 -0.14 -1.21
C LEU A 253 -12.32 0.46 -1.40
N PHE A 254 -11.55 0.53 -0.31
CA PHE A 254 -10.15 0.94 -0.35
C PHE A 254 -9.25 -0.25 -0.67
N ILE A 255 -8.32 -0.06 -1.60
CA ILE A 255 -7.25 -1.02 -1.91
C ILE A 255 -5.92 -0.38 -1.54
N GLN A 256 -5.20 -1.00 -0.62
CA GLN A 256 -3.88 -0.54 -0.21
C GLN A 256 -2.86 -0.76 -1.34
N GLY A 257 -2.15 0.31 -1.71
CA GLY A 257 -1.07 0.26 -2.69
C GLY A 257 0.25 -0.30 -2.13
N PHE A 258 1.34 -0.16 -2.88
CA PHE A 258 2.68 -0.53 -2.44
C PHE A 258 3.28 0.57 -1.57
N CYS A 259 3.09 0.49 -0.26
CA CYS A 259 3.45 1.54 0.68
C CYS A 259 4.48 1.12 1.75
N GLY A 260 5.29 0.09 1.48
CA GLY A 260 6.29 -0.39 2.44
C GLY A 260 7.29 0.68 2.92
N ASP A 261 7.43 1.77 2.17
CA ASP A 261 8.30 2.92 2.48
C ASP A 261 7.58 4.28 2.45
N VAL A 262 6.24 4.31 2.35
CA VAL A 262 5.44 5.54 2.26
C VAL A 262 4.50 5.68 3.46
N ILE A 263 4.61 6.81 4.16
CA ILE A 263 3.90 7.11 5.42
C ILE A 263 3.14 8.44 5.33
N PRO A 264 2.19 8.72 6.24
CA PRO A 264 1.56 10.04 6.32
C PRO A 264 2.56 11.14 6.64
N ILE A 265 2.40 12.28 5.99
CA ILE A 265 3.33 13.43 6.09
C ILE A 265 3.50 13.96 7.53
N LEU A 266 2.42 13.95 8.33
CA LEU A 266 2.42 14.47 9.70
C LEU A 266 2.95 13.47 10.74
N TYR A 267 3.48 12.34 10.30
CA TYR A 267 3.93 11.28 11.20
C TYR A 267 5.00 11.72 12.21
N LYS A 268 5.90 12.63 11.85
CA LYS A 268 6.98 13.14 12.70
C LYS A 268 6.69 14.49 13.36
N ASP A 269 5.59 15.13 13.06
CA ASP A 269 5.22 16.37 13.73
C ASP A 269 4.74 16.07 15.17
N VAL A 270 5.61 16.38 16.13
CA VAL A 270 5.32 16.16 17.57
C VAL A 270 4.37 17.20 18.15
N HIS A 271 4.10 18.28 17.45
CA HIS A 271 3.24 19.37 17.88
C HIS A 271 1.83 19.30 17.29
N SER A 272 1.65 18.58 16.20
CA SER A 272 0.35 18.36 15.57
C SER A 272 -0.34 17.13 16.16
N VAL A 273 -1.65 17.22 16.31
CA VAL A 273 -2.49 16.06 16.60
C VAL A 273 -2.38 15.10 15.40
N ARG A 274 -2.02 13.85 15.68
CA ARG A 274 -1.93 12.80 14.65
C ARG A 274 -3.33 12.31 14.30
N ASP A 275 -4.10 13.20 13.68
CA ASP A 275 -5.48 12.94 13.28
C ASP A 275 -5.52 12.44 11.84
N GLN A 276 -6.20 11.32 11.63
CA GLN A 276 -6.34 10.70 10.31
C GLN A 276 -7.53 11.27 9.53
N GLU A 277 -8.46 11.95 10.18
CA GLU A 277 -9.65 12.50 9.53
C GLU A 277 -9.32 13.55 8.47
N PRO A 278 -8.47 14.57 8.72
CA PRO A 278 -8.07 15.54 7.71
C PRO A 278 -7.42 14.90 6.48
N LEU A 279 -6.56 13.89 6.69
CA LEU A 279 -5.91 13.16 5.59
C LEU A 279 -6.95 12.39 4.76
N GLY A 280 -7.89 11.73 5.43
CA GLY A 280 -8.98 11.01 4.78
C GLY A 280 -9.92 11.93 4.01
N ILE A 281 -10.24 13.10 4.54
CA ILE A 281 -11.03 14.12 3.84
C ILE A 281 -10.30 14.59 2.57
N MET A 282 -9.00 14.89 2.64
CA MET A 282 -8.21 15.31 1.49
C MET A 282 -8.17 14.23 0.41
N LEU A 283 -7.87 12.97 0.77
CA LEU A 283 -7.88 11.84 -0.15
C LEU A 283 -9.27 11.64 -0.78
N GLY A 284 -10.33 11.69 0.04
CA GLY A 284 -11.70 11.52 -0.42
C GLY A 284 -12.14 12.63 -1.40
N MET A 285 -11.76 13.89 -1.15
CA MET A 285 -12.01 15.00 -2.07
C MET A 285 -11.31 14.83 -3.40
N SER A 286 -10.01 14.50 -3.39
CA SER A 286 -9.23 14.25 -4.60
C SER A 286 -9.76 13.06 -5.39
N ALA A 287 -10.20 11.99 -4.71
CA ALA A 287 -10.89 10.87 -5.34
C ALA A 287 -12.22 11.30 -5.97
N MET A 288 -13.04 12.10 -5.28
CA MET A 288 -14.32 12.60 -5.79
C MET A 288 -14.16 13.46 -7.05
N ASP A 289 -13.12 14.29 -7.11
CA ASP A 289 -12.84 15.10 -8.30
C ASP A 289 -12.52 14.21 -9.51
N ALA A 290 -11.78 13.13 -9.32
CA ALA A 290 -11.53 12.15 -10.37
C ALA A 290 -12.79 11.35 -10.75
N ILE A 291 -13.56 10.87 -9.77
CA ILE A 291 -14.80 10.08 -9.97
C ILE A 291 -15.81 10.83 -10.86
N ARG A 292 -15.95 12.15 -10.68
CA ARG A 292 -16.86 12.99 -11.49
C ARG A 292 -16.53 12.98 -12.99
N ASN A 293 -15.26 12.81 -13.34
CA ASN A 293 -14.79 12.81 -14.72
C ASN A 293 -14.86 11.42 -15.39
N ILE A 294 -15.06 10.34 -14.60
CA ILE A 294 -15.17 8.98 -15.12
C ILE A 294 -16.58 8.76 -15.69
N LYS A 295 -16.64 8.29 -16.93
CA LYS A 295 -17.89 7.96 -17.62
C LYS A 295 -18.02 6.45 -17.78
N PRO A 296 -18.81 5.76 -16.94
CA PRO A 296 -19.00 4.34 -17.03
C PRO A 296 -19.69 3.92 -18.34
N VAL A 297 -19.16 2.88 -18.97
CA VAL A 297 -19.69 2.32 -20.21
C VAL A 297 -20.07 0.86 -20.04
N ARG A 298 -20.97 0.36 -20.88
CA ARG A 298 -21.31 -1.05 -20.90
C ARG A 298 -20.12 -1.89 -21.34
N THR A 299 -19.72 -2.85 -20.51
CA THR A 299 -18.70 -3.83 -20.85
C THR A 299 -19.00 -5.18 -20.20
N GLY A 300 -18.45 -6.25 -20.75
CA GLY A 300 -18.39 -7.59 -20.16
C GLY A 300 -16.95 -8.02 -19.90
N ASP A 301 -15.98 -7.11 -20.06
CA ASP A 301 -14.55 -7.43 -19.94
C ASP A 301 -14.18 -7.61 -18.46
N LEU A 302 -14.06 -8.88 -18.07
CA LEU A 302 -13.63 -9.33 -16.75
C LEU A 302 -12.64 -10.46 -16.93
N LYS A 303 -11.40 -10.26 -16.54
CA LYS A 303 -10.34 -11.27 -16.54
C LYS A 303 -9.63 -11.27 -15.20
N ILE A 304 -9.26 -12.44 -14.74
CA ILE A 304 -8.40 -12.63 -13.57
C ILE A 304 -7.40 -13.75 -13.89
N ILE A 305 -6.14 -13.51 -13.57
CA ILE A 305 -5.07 -14.49 -13.73
C ILE A 305 -4.37 -14.57 -12.38
N THR A 306 -4.25 -15.78 -11.86
CA THR A 306 -3.56 -16.08 -10.60
C THR A 306 -2.44 -17.05 -10.88
N GLU A 307 -1.23 -16.71 -10.48
CA GLU A 307 -0.06 -17.58 -10.59
C GLU A 307 0.69 -17.61 -9.24
N VAL A 308 1.34 -18.73 -8.96
CA VAL A 308 2.27 -18.86 -7.83
C VAL A 308 3.69 -18.81 -8.38
N ILE A 309 4.50 -17.91 -7.86
CA ILE A 309 5.92 -17.78 -8.20
C ILE A 309 6.80 -18.22 -7.04
N LYS A 310 7.96 -18.79 -7.35
CA LYS A 310 8.96 -19.16 -6.37
C LYS A 310 9.99 -18.03 -6.27
N LEU A 311 10.07 -17.40 -5.10
CA LEU A 311 11.05 -16.35 -4.84
C LEU A 311 12.15 -16.89 -3.94
N PRO A 312 13.43 -16.59 -4.23
CA PRO A 312 14.54 -17.03 -3.38
C PRO A 312 14.43 -16.43 -1.98
N ARG A 313 14.71 -17.23 -0.97
CA ARG A 313 14.88 -16.76 0.40
C ARG A 313 16.22 -16.04 0.55
N ARG A 314 16.27 -15.09 1.47
CA ARG A 314 17.47 -14.39 1.84
C ARG A 314 18.45 -15.30 2.57
N THR A 315 19.73 -15.23 2.25
CA THR A 315 20.76 -16.12 2.78
C THR A 315 21.90 -15.39 3.52
N ASP A 316 21.91 -14.05 3.52
CA ASP A 316 23.01 -13.23 4.06
C ASP A 316 22.78 -12.76 5.52
N PHE A 317 21.82 -13.36 6.26
CA PHE A 317 21.48 -12.94 7.62
C PHE A 317 22.68 -13.04 8.58
N ALA A 318 23.37 -14.17 8.63
CA ALA A 318 24.49 -14.38 9.53
C ALA A 318 25.61 -13.34 9.33
N GLU A 319 25.96 -13.04 8.07
CA GLU A 319 26.97 -12.03 7.74
C GLU A 319 26.53 -10.62 8.18
N ARG A 320 25.28 -10.27 7.95
CA ARG A 320 24.69 -8.98 8.30
C ARG A 320 24.62 -8.80 9.82
N ILE A 321 24.16 -9.82 10.55
CA ILE A 321 24.09 -9.82 12.01
C ILE A 321 25.50 -9.63 12.58
N ALA A 322 26.50 -10.40 12.12
CA ALA A 322 27.86 -10.27 12.57
C ALA A 322 28.44 -8.86 12.31
N SER A 323 28.13 -8.26 11.14
CA SER A 323 28.53 -6.89 10.82
C SER A 323 27.90 -5.86 11.76
N MET A 324 26.60 -6.01 12.07
CA MET A 324 25.90 -5.13 13.00
C MET A 324 26.38 -5.30 14.45
N GLU A 325 26.66 -6.51 14.89
CA GLU A 325 27.22 -6.80 16.23
C GLU A 325 28.62 -6.19 16.39
N LYS A 326 29.44 -6.24 15.34
CA LYS A 326 30.74 -5.55 15.32
C LYS A 326 30.59 -4.03 15.43
N GLU A 327 29.67 -3.43 14.67
CA GLU A 327 29.38 -1.99 14.77
C GLU A 327 28.88 -1.62 16.17
N GLN A 328 28.07 -2.48 16.79
CA GLN A 328 27.59 -2.32 18.17
C GLN A 328 28.76 -2.28 19.18
N GLU A 329 29.73 -3.19 19.05
CA GLU A 329 30.92 -3.18 19.90
C GLU A 329 31.77 -1.91 19.70
N GLU A 330 31.96 -1.46 18.46
CA GLU A 330 32.69 -0.23 18.16
C GLU A 330 32.01 1.00 18.78
N LEU A 331 30.68 1.10 18.68
CA LEU A 331 29.91 2.16 19.32
C LEU A 331 30.00 2.12 20.84
N LEU A 332 29.92 0.93 21.47
CA LEU A 332 30.10 0.77 22.90
C LEU A 332 31.50 1.23 23.36
N ARG A 333 32.55 0.88 22.61
CA ARG A 333 33.93 1.33 22.88
C ARG A 333 34.13 2.83 22.65
N SER A 334 33.28 3.48 21.84
CA SER A 334 33.32 4.92 21.56
C SER A 334 32.80 5.77 22.71
N LEU A 335 31.99 5.21 23.62
CA LEU A 335 31.45 5.91 24.76
C LEU A 335 32.56 6.41 25.69
N ARG A 336 32.45 7.65 26.14
CA ARG A 336 33.44 8.32 26.97
C ARG A 336 32.85 8.65 28.33
N SER A 337 33.67 8.50 29.37
CA SER A 337 33.31 9.04 30.69
C SER A 337 33.10 10.56 30.60
N THR A 338 32.07 11.07 31.25
CA THR A 338 31.75 12.50 31.27
C THR A 338 31.41 12.94 32.69
N SER A 339 31.73 14.18 33.03
CA SER A 339 31.35 14.83 34.27
C SER A 339 29.92 15.42 34.22
N LEU A 340 29.32 15.47 33.03
CA LEU A 340 27.95 15.95 32.87
C LEU A 340 26.94 14.79 32.96
N ASN A 341 25.79 15.09 33.53
CA ASN A 341 24.57 14.30 33.41
C ASN A 341 23.50 15.16 32.72
N PHE A 342 22.34 14.59 32.40
CA PHE A 342 21.30 15.29 31.63
C PHE A 342 20.88 16.62 32.31
N LYS A 343 20.77 16.66 33.64
CA LYS A 343 20.37 17.87 34.40
C LYS A 343 21.40 18.99 34.31
N THR A 344 22.69 18.66 34.27
CA THR A 344 23.77 19.64 34.12
C THR A 344 24.11 19.96 32.68
N PHE A 345 23.95 19.02 31.79
CA PHE A 345 24.18 19.18 30.35
C PHE A 345 23.18 20.17 29.70
N LEU A 346 21.87 19.95 29.91
CA LEU A 346 20.84 20.70 29.20
C LEU A 346 20.92 22.23 29.42
N PRO A 347 21.04 22.75 30.64
CA PRO A 347 21.21 24.19 30.86
C PRO A 347 22.50 24.75 30.25
N LEU A 348 23.61 24.01 30.35
CA LEU A 348 24.88 24.42 29.73
C LEU A 348 24.75 24.45 28.19
N TYR A 349 24.18 23.41 27.60
CA TYR A 349 23.98 23.33 26.17
C TYR A 349 23.16 24.51 25.63
N ILE A 350 22.05 24.83 26.28
CA ILE A 350 21.19 25.98 25.94
C ILE A 350 21.99 27.29 26.05
N GLN A 351 22.65 27.49 27.19
CA GLN A 351 23.42 28.71 27.46
C GLN A 351 24.52 28.94 26.43
N TYR A 352 25.27 27.89 26.09
CA TYR A 352 26.39 27.98 25.13
C TYR A 352 25.95 28.10 23.66
N ASN A 353 24.70 27.72 23.32
CA ASN A 353 24.13 27.94 22.01
C ASN A 353 23.45 29.31 21.83
N ILE A 354 22.83 29.84 22.91
CA ILE A 354 22.20 31.16 22.89
C ILE A 354 23.28 32.26 22.95
N PHE A 355 24.26 32.12 23.86
CA PHE A 355 25.30 33.10 24.11
C PHE A 355 26.67 32.62 23.63
N LYS A 356 26.84 32.54 22.33
CA LYS A 356 28.04 31.95 21.69
C LYS A 356 29.35 32.61 22.07
N GLU A 357 29.35 33.96 22.13
CA GLU A 357 30.56 34.72 22.41
C GLU A 357 30.85 34.82 23.92
N TYR A 358 29.83 35.12 24.70
CA TYR A 358 29.91 35.25 26.17
C TYR A 358 28.84 34.37 26.82
N PRO A 359 29.10 33.08 27.01
CA PRO A 359 28.09 32.16 27.53
C PRO A 359 27.82 32.32 29.02
N SER A 360 27.36 33.50 29.40
CA SER A 360 27.00 33.89 30.74
C SER A 360 25.92 34.98 30.72
N TYR A 361 25.03 34.96 31.72
CA TYR A 361 24.10 36.07 31.99
C TYR A 361 24.82 37.37 32.37
N TYR A 362 26.10 37.31 32.71
CA TYR A 362 26.91 38.40 33.15
C TYR A 362 28.07 38.68 32.19
N SER A 363 27.75 38.99 30.94
CA SER A 363 28.72 39.23 29.86
C SER A 363 29.75 40.31 30.21
N HIS A 364 29.41 41.30 31.06
CA HIS A 364 30.32 42.33 31.56
C HIS A 364 31.57 41.78 32.28
N ARG A 365 31.48 40.55 32.84
CA ARG A 365 32.63 39.89 33.47
C ARG A 365 33.74 39.59 32.45
N TYR A 366 33.40 39.20 31.24
CA TYR A 366 34.39 38.98 30.17
C TYR A 366 35.09 40.26 29.77
N LEU A 367 34.36 41.38 29.71
CA LEU A 367 34.95 42.70 29.44
C LEU A 367 35.93 43.09 30.52
N ARG A 368 35.56 42.91 31.79
CA ARG A 368 36.44 43.19 32.94
C ARG A 368 37.68 42.30 32.95
N GLU A 369 37.55 40.99 32.64
CA GLU A 369 38.73 40.12 32.53
C GLU A 369 39.67 40.58 31.43
N ARG A 370 39.12 40.99 30.28
CA ARG A 370 39.88 41.54 29.19
C ARG A 370 40.67 42.79 29.63
N ASP A 371 40.00 43.73 30.29
CA ASP A 371 40.62 44.97 30.78
C ASP A 371 41.69 44.71 31.83
N LEU A 372 41.60 43.62 32.57
CA LEU A 372 42.60 43.14 33.56
C LEU A 372 43.68 42.22 32.95
N GLY A 373 43.64 41.96 31.63
CA GLY A 373 44.57 41.05 30.98
C GLY A 373 44.39 39.57 31.37
N ARG A 374 43.21 39.17 31.84
CA ARG A 374 42.85 37.80 32.26
C ARG A 374 42.06 37.08 31.20
N ASN A 375 42.06 35.74 31.23
CA ASN A 375 41.31 34.92 30.30
C ASN A 375 40.72 33.63 30.95
N ASP A 376 40.49 33.66 32.27
CA ASP A 376 40.06 32.50 33.04
C ASP A 376 38.65 32.03 32.64
N LEU A 377 37.74 32.98 32.36
CA LEU A 377 36.39 32.64 31.87
C LEU A 377 36.45 32.00 30.46
N LYS A 378 37.30 32.47 29.59
CA LYS A 378 37.47 31.86 28.27
C LYS A 378 38.00 30.42 28.36
N LYS A 379 38.97 30.17 29.22
CA LYS A 379 39.47 28.81 29.47
C LYS A 379 38.39 27.89 30.01
N LEU A 380 37.58 28.40 30.96
CA LEU A 380 36.41 27.65 31.49
C LEU A 380 35.38 27.35 30.39
N ASP A 381 35.14 28.33 29.49
CA ASP A 381 34.23 28.13 28.36
C ASP A 381 34.75 27.07 27.39
N GLU A 382 36.03 27.06 27.08
CA GLU A 382 36.65 26.03 26.24
C GLU A 382 36.53 24.62 26.87
N GLU A 383 36.69 24.54 28.19
CA GLU A 383 36.50 23.29 28.93
C GLU A 383 35.04 22.84 28.90
N ASN A 384 34.10 23.73 29.18
CA ASN A 384 32.67 23.42 29.14
C ASN A 384 32.24 22.99 27.71
N ARG A 385 32.71 23.66 26.65
CA ARG A 385 32.45 23.25 25.27
C ARG A 385 32.97 21.83 24.97
N ARG A 386 34.16 21.48 25.47
CA ARG A 386 34.68 20.11 25.34
C ARG A 386 33.79 19.10 26.07
N HIS A 387 33.32 19.43 27.30
CA HIS A 387 32.41 18.54 28.04
C HIS A 387 31.05 18.39 27.36
N ILE A 388 30.49 19.49 26.85
CA ILE A 388 29.25 19.48 26.06
C ILE A 388 29.39 18.60 24.82
N ALA A 389 30.46 18.81 24.01
CA ALA A 389 30.71 18.03 22.81
C ALA A 389 30.87 16.53 23.10
N LYS A 390 31.57 16.20 24.18
CA LYS A 390 31.76 14.81 24.63
C LYS A 390 30.45 14.16 25.07
N TYR A 391 29.57 14.90 25.74
CA TYR A 391 28.26 14.42 26.13
C TYR A 391 27.35 14.20 24.92
N LEU A 392 27.36 15.11 23.95
CA LEU A 392 26.62 14.96 22.67
C LEU A 392 27.08 13.73 21.89
N GLN A 393 28.41 13.48 21.80
CA GLN A 393 28.93 12.26 21.16
C GLN A 393 28.36 10.99 21.80
N ASN A 394 28.27 10.95 23.15
CA ASN A 394 27.66 9.82 23.84
C ASN A 394 26.16 9.71 23.52
N ILE A 395 25.40 10.83 23.43
CA ILE A 395 23.99 10.80 23.04
C ILE A 395 23.85 10.16 21.65
N TYR A 396 24.57 10.65 20.66
CA TYR A 396 24.51 10.11 19.30
C TYR A 396 24.93 8.64 19.22
N ALA A 397 25.95 8.23 19.99
CA ALA A 397 26.34 6.83 20.08
C ALA A 397 25.20 5.96 20.65
N MET A 398 24.54 6.42 21.72
CA MET A 398 23.42 5.69 22.34
C MET A 398 22.21 5.60 21.42
N GLU A 399 21.89 6.66 20.65
CA GLU A 399 20.81 6.65 19.65
C GLU A 399 21.09 5.63 18.54
N LYS A 400 22.33 5.59 18.03
CA LYS A 400 22.77 4.58 17.06
C LYS A 400 22.72 3.16 17.64
N LEU A 401 23.13 2.98 18.90
CA LEU A 401 23.08 1.67 19.58
C LEU A 401 21.65 1.16 19.71
N SER A 402 20.70 2.02 20.10
CA SER A 402 19.30 1.64 20.25
C SER A 402 18.70 1.17 18.91
N ARG A 403 19.00 1.87 17.83
CA ARG A 403 18.56 1.50 16.48
C ARG A 403 19.19 0.20 16.02
N LEU A 404 20.51 0.05 16.22
CA LEU A 404 21.26 -1.12 15.81
C LEU A 404 20.78 -2.37 16.57
N GLN A 405 20.53 -2.26 17.87
CA GLN A 405 19.97 -3.33 18.70
C GLN A 405 18.60 -3.81 18.16
N TYR A 406 17.74 -2.88 17.76
CA TYR A 406 16.45 -3.20 17.16
C TYR A 406 16.62 -3.94 15.82
N ASN A 407 17.49 -3.45 14.94
CA ASN A 407 17.74 -4.07 13.63
C ASN A 407 18.37 -5.47 13.76
N ILE A 408 19.28 -5.68 14.73
CA ILE A 408 19.83 -7.02 15.04
C ILE A 408 18.71 -7.96 15.47
N GLY A 409 17.80 -7.52 16.33
CA GLY A 409 16.64 -8.31 16.75
C GLY A 409 15.79 -8.76 15.57
N LEU A 410 15.41 -7.83 14.70
CA LEU A 410 14.64 -8.13 13.49
C LEU A 410 15.35 -9.11 12.55
N ALA A 411 16.65 -8.89 12.29
CA ALA A 411 17.41 -9.77 11.41
C ALA A 411 17.47 -11.20 11.96
N LYS A 412 17.66 -11.37 13.28
CA LYS A 412 17.65 -12.68 13.95
C LYS A 412 16.27 -13.37 13.88
N GLU A 413 15.19 -12.62 14.04
CA GLU A 413 13.84 -13.16 13.88
C GLU A 413 13.60 -13.66 12.44
N ARG A 414 14.00 -12.88 11.43
CA ARG A 414 13.86 -13.27 10.02
C ARG A 414 14.77 -14.43 9.64
N GLU A 415 15.97 -14.51 10.20
CA GLU A 415 16.88 -15.66 10.05
C GLU A 415 16.21 -16.94 10.56
N ILE A 416 15.69 -16.93 11.80
CA ILE A 416 15.00 -18.08 12.40
C ILE A 416 13.79 -18.49 11.54
N GLU A 417 13.03 -17.55 11.04
CA GLU A 417 11.86 -17.82 10.20
C GLU A 417 12.28 -18.47 8.87
N ASN A 418 13.33 -17.97 8.23
CA ASN A 418 13.84 -18.57 7.00
C ASN A 418 14.45 -19.98 7.21
N GLU A 419 15.18 -20.18 8.30
CA GLU A 419 15.75 -21.49 8.64
C GLU A 419 14.66 -22.51 9.00
N SER A 420 13.66 -22.09 9.77
CA SER A 420 12.55 -22.95 10.19
C SER A 420 11.68 -23.43 9.03
N ALA A 421 11.65 -22.66 7.94
CA ALA A 421 10.93 -23.06 6.73
C ALA A 421 11.56 -24.25 6.00
N GLY A 422 12.87 -24.46 6.14
CA GLY A 422 13.60 -25.59 5.55
C GLY A 422 13.68 -25.60 4.02
N GLU A 423 13.20 -24.54 3.35
CA GLU A 423 13.15 -24.39 1.90
C GLU A 423 13.93 -23.17 1.44
N SER A 424 14.59 -23.27 0.28
CA SER A 424 15.38 -22.17 -0.30
C SER A 424 14.52 -21.09 -1.00
N THR A 425 13.23 -21.34 -1.16
CA THR A 425 12.28 -20.44 -1.83
C THR A 425 11.03 -20.22 -0.99
N ILE A 426 10.32 -19.14 -1.28
CA ILE A 426 8.97 -18.85 -0.79
C ILE A 426 8.01 -18.92 -1.98
N ASP A 427 6.94 -19.69 -1.85
CA ASP A 427 5.85 -19.69 -2.81
C ASP A 427 4.98 -18.47 -2.58
N VAL A 428 4.88 -17.59 -3.59
CA VAL A 428 4.17 -16.31 -3.51
C VAL A 428 3.07 -16.30 -4.56
N GLU A 429 1.83 -16.16 -4.11
CA GLU A 429 0.68 -15.96 -5.00
C GLU A 429 0.63 -14.51 -5.47
N ILE A 430 0.52 -14.33 -6.79
CA ILE A 430 0.32 -13.05 -7.45
C ILE A 430 -0.92 -13.11 -8.33
N GLN A 431 -1.66 -12.01 -8.38
CA GLN A 431 -2.86 -11.91 -9.20
C GLN A 431 -2.81 -10.68 -10.10
N ALA A 432 -3.46 -10.79 -11.26
CA ALA A 432 -3.80 -9.65 -12.09
C ALA A 432 -5.29 -9.70 -12.45
N LEU A 433 -6.02 -8.66 -12.09
CA LEU A 433 -7.45 -8.50 -12.32
C LEU A 433 -7.68 -7.36 -13.31
N LYS A 434 -8.49 -7.61 -14.36
CA LYS A 434 -8.95 -6.60 -15.30
C LYS A 434 -10.47 -6.49 -15.27
N VAL A 435 -10.97 -5.27 -15.11
CA VAL A 435 -12.41 -4.94 -15.14
C VAL A 435 -12.61 -3.74 -16.06
N GLY A 436 -13.00 -4.00 -17.32
CA GLY A 436 -12.96 -2.97 -18.38
C GLY A 436 -11.53 -2.45 -18.53
N ASP A 437 -11.35 -1.13 -18.39
CA ASP A 437 -10.02 -0.48 -18.49
C ASP A 437 -9.26 -0.42 -17.16
N PHE A 438 -9.83 -0.90 -16.05
CA PHE A 438 -9.15 -0.98 -14.76
C PHE A 438 -8.33 -2.26 -14.67
N VAL A 439 -7.05 -2.14 -14.33
CA VAL A 439 -6.14 -3.27 -14.11
C VAL A 439 -5.50 -3.15 -12.73
N LEU A 440 -5.53 -4.23 -11.96
CA LEU A 440 -4.94 -4.32 -10.63
C LEU A 440 -3.99 -5.52 -10.57
N VAL A 441 -2.77 -5.31 -10.11
CA VAL A 441 -1.80 -6.40 -9.83
C VAL A 441 -1.46 -6.44 -8.37
N THR A 442 -1.17 -7.64 -7.82
CA THR A 442 -1.07 -7.84 -6.37
C THR A 442 0.26 -8.41 -5.93
N PHE A 443 0.61 -8.18 -4.65
CA PHE A 443 1.71 -8.83 -3.96
C PHE A 443 1.41 -8.95 -2.45
N PRO A 444 1.74 -10.07 -1.77
CA PRO A 444 1.41 -10.30 -0.36
C PRO A 444 2.47 -9.75 0.61
N ALA A 445 2.93 -8.53 0.42
CA ALA A 445 3.98 -7.92 1.25
C ALA A 445 3.84 -6.40 1.37
N GLU A 446 4.64 -5.83 2.27
CA GLU A 446 4.94 -4.39 2.36
C GLU A 446 5.97 -4.01 1.29
N VAL A 447 5.50 -3.79 0.07
CA VAL A 447 6.36 -3.53 -1.09
C VAL A 447 6.79 -2.08 -1.14
N SER A 448 8.06 -1.81 -1.46
CA SER A 448 8.53 -0.44 -1.74
C SER A 448 7.81 0.16 -2.94
N VAL A 449 7.45 1.44 -2.82
CA VAL A 449 6.69 2.18 -3.83
C VAL A 449 7.36 2.17 -5.21
N GLN A 450 8.69 2.17 -5.27
CA GLN A 450 9.45 2.16 -6.53
C GLN A 450 9.09 0.96 -7.42
N VAL A 451 8.83 -0.21 -6.83
CA VAL A 451 8.40 -1.42 -7.57
C VAL A 451 7.04 -1.19 -8.24
N GLY A 452 6.11 -0.58 -7.51
CA GLY A 452 4.79 -0.19 -8.07
C GLY A 452 4.91 0.79 -9.23
N LEU A 453 5.72 1.83 -9.09
CA LEU A 453 6.00 2.80 -10.14
C LEU A 453 6.61 2.14 -11.38
N ASN A 454 7.54 1.20 -11.20
CA ASN A 454 8.14 0.44 -12.31
C ASN A 454 7.08 -0.36 -13.08
N ILE A 455 6.18 -1.05 -12.37
CA ILE A 455 5.11 -1.85 -12.98
C ILE A 455 4.14 -0.94 -13.77
N LYS A 456 3.68 0.16 -13.18
CA LYS A 456 2.80 1.13 -13.81
C LYS A 456 3.41 1.68 -15.10
N ASN A 457 4.70 2.09 -15.04
CA ASN A 457 5.42 2.65 -16.18
C ASN A 457 5.64 1.66 -17.33
N LYS A 458 5.76 0.35 -17.03
CA LYS A 458 5.98 -0.72 -18.03
C LYS A 458 4.68 -1.34 -18.53
N SER A 459 3.54 -1.03 -17.90
CA SER A 459 2.25 -1.64 -18.24
C SER A 459 1.76 -1.20 -19.61
N PRO A 460 1.17 -2.12 -20.41
CA PRO A 460 0.50 -1.77 -21.66
C PRO A 460 -0.87 -1.10 -21.41
N PHE A 461 -1.38 -1.10 -20.18
CA PHE A 461 -2.68 -0.53 -19.81
C PHE A 461 -2.49 0.80 -19.08
N LYS A 462 -3.24 1.81 -19.49
CA LYS A 462 -3.17 3.16 -18.91
C LYS A 462 -3.55 3.18 -17.43
N ASN A 463 -4.59 2.45 -17.04
CA ASN A 463 -5.13 2.44 -15.70
C ASN A 463 -4.67 1.16 -14.97
N THR A 464 -3.37 1.03 -14.76
CA THR A 464 -2.76 -0.08 -14.02
C THR A 464 -2.39 0.38 -12.61
N PHE A 465 -2.88 -0.35 -11.62
CA PHE A 465 -2.70 -0.07 -10.20
C PHE A 465 -2.09 -1.28 -9.51
N VAL A 466 -1.50 -1.05 -8.32
CA VAL A 466 -0.81 -2.09 -7.55
C VAL A 466 -1.42 -2.22 -6.17
N ALA A 467 -1.56 -3.47 -5.68
CA ALA A 467 -2.10 -3.78 -4.36
C ALA A 467 -1.10 -4.61 -3.55
N GLY A 468 -0.56 -4.03 -2.50
CA GLY A 468 0.19 -4.74 -1.46
C GLY A 468 -0.75 -5.49 -0.51
N TYR A 469 -0.22 -6.19 0.48
CA TYR A 469 -1.01 -6.82 1.56
C TYR A 469 -2.18 -7.68 1.06
N THR A 470 -1.99 -8.31 -0.10
CA THR A 470 -3.07 -9.02 -0.80
C THR A 470 -2.82 -10.52 -0.80
N ASN A 471 -3.81 -11.31 -0.35
CA ASN A 471 -3.80 -12.78 -0.30
C ASN A 471 -2.67 -13.39 0.52
N GLY A 472 -2.20 -12.68 1.54
CA GLY A 472 -1.14 -13.14 2.44
C GLY A 472 -0.30 -11.99 2.99
N TYR A 473 0.74 -12.36 3.75
CA TYR A 473 1.70 -11.41 4.31
C TYR A 473 3.07 -12.08 4.52
N ILE A 474 4.09 -11.55 3.90
CA ILE A 474 5.47 -12.06 3.95
C ILE A 474 6.49 -10.96 4.35
N HIS A 475 6.09 -10.04 5.23
CA HIS A 475 6.88 -8.90 5.69
C HIS A 475 7.22 -7.91 4.56
N TYR A 476 8.40 -7.29 4.63
CA TYR A 476 8.82 -6.27 3.67
C TYR A 476 9.40 -6.87 2.39
N ALA A 477 9.15 -6.18 1.29
CA ALA A 477 9.74 -6.45 -0.02
C ALA A 477 10.38 -5.16 -0.56
N PRO A 478 11.61 -4.82 -0.09
CA PRO A 478 12.33 -3.60 -0.48
C PRO A 478 12.73 -3.65 -1.96
N SER A 479 12.76 -2.48 -2.61
CA SER A 479 13.34 -2.36 -3.96
C SER A 479 14.83 -2.68 -3.94
N ILE A 480 15.37 -3.02 -5.10
CA ILE A 480 16.81 -3.35 -5.23
C ILE A 480 17.73 -2.23 -4.72
N ASP A 481 17.32 -0.97 -4.87
CA ASP A 481 18.06 0.20 -4.39
C ASP A 481 18.09 0.30 -2.86
N GLN A 482 17.11 -0.30 -2.19
CA GLN A 482 17.03 -0.37 -0.72
C GLN A 482 17.68 -1.63 -0.16
N PHE A 483 17.96 -2.62 -1.01
CA PHE A 483 18.54 -3.89 -0.60
C PHE A 483 20.02 -3.71 -0.22
N GLY A 484 20.41 -4.18 0.98
CA GLY A 484 21.74 -3.96 1.52
C GLY A 484 22.02 -2.55 2.05
N SER A 485 21.03 -1.65 2.01
CA SER A 485 21.18 -0.27 2.48
C SER A 485 21.26 -0.14 4.00
N GLY A 486 20.83 -1.15 4.75
CA GLY A 486 20.71 -1.11 6.21
C GLY A 486 19.50 -0.34 6.72
N ALA A 487 18.54 -0.02 5.84
CA ALA A 487 17.23 0.50 6.25
C ALA A 487 16.39 -0.58 6.93
N TYR A 488 15.37 -0.18 7.69
CA TYR A 488 14.49 -1.09 8.40
C TYR A 488 13.86 -2.17 7.51
N GLN A 489 13.39 -1.77 6.33
CA GLN A 489 12.76 -2.67 5.36
C GLN A 489 13.73 -3.76 4.89
N ASP A 490 14.99 -3.41 4.75
CA ASP A 490 16.04 -4.34 4.36
C ASP A 490 16.33 -5.39 5.46
N HIS A 491 16.25 -5.01 6.74
CA HIS A 491 16.41 -5.95 7.85
C HIS A 491 15.19 -6.83 8.09
N ASN A 492 14.02 -6.37 7.68
CA ASN A 492 12.74 -7.06 7.89
C ASN A 492 12.22 -7.74 6.60
N CYS A 493 13.13 -8.29 5.77
CA CYS A 493 12.83 -8.91 4.50
C CYS A 493 13.29 -10.36 4.47
N LEU A 494 12.39 -11.28 4.10
CA LEU A 494 12.70 -12.72 3.92
C LEU A 494 13.27 -13.05 2.55
N LEU A 495 13.14 -12.15 1.57
CA LEU A 495 13.41 -12.42 0.16
C LEU A 495 14.87 -12.12 -0.20
N GLY A 496 15.43 -12.92 -1.11
CA GLY A 496 16.71 -12.64 -1.77
C GLY A 496 16.62 -11.47 -2.75
N SER A 497 17.74 -10.87 -3.14
CA SER A 497 17.79 -9.65 -3.95
C SER A 497 17.12 -9.77 -5.33
N GLU A 498 17.00 -10.98 -5.86
CA GLU A 498 16.45 -11.28 -7.18
C GLU A 498 14.90 -11.19 -7.23
N TRP A 499 14.24 -11.12 -6.08
CA TRP A 499 12.78 -11.19 -5.97
C TRP A 499 12.09 -10.16 -6.87
N GLN A 500 12.56 -8.90 -6.87
CA GLN A 500 11.96 -7.82 -7.61
C GLN A 500 11.96 -8.10 -9.12
N LYS A 501 13.09 -8.53 -9.64
CA LYS A 501 13.22 -8.85 -11.07
C LYS A 501 12.29 -10.00 -11.47
N ILE A 502 12.26 -11.07 -10.67
CA ILE A 502 11.39 -12.24 -10.92
C ILE A 502 9.92 -11.80 -10.93
N TYR A 503 9.51 -10.99 -9.95
CA TYR A 503 8.14 -10.48 -9.86
C TYR A 503 7.78 -9.55 -11.01
N GLU A 504 8.60 -8.52 -11.30
CA GLU A 504 8.33 -7.56 -12.40
C GLU A 504 8.27 -8.25 -13.77
N ASP A 505 9.17 -9.20 -14.04
CA ASP A 505 9.17 -9.98 -15.29
C ASP A 505 7.88 -10.81 -15.41
N LYS A 506 7.47 -11.48 -14.33
CA LYS A 506 6.26 -12.30 -14.32
C LYS A 506 5.00 -11.45 -14.47
N ILE A 507 4.89 -10.32 -13.76
CA ILE A 507 3.76 -9.40 -13.93
C ILE A 507 3.70 -8.86 -15.37
N SER A 508 4.84 -8.52 -15.96
CA SER A 508 4.90 -8.09 -17.37
C SER A 508 4.40 -9.18 -18.33
N GLU A 509 4.67 -10.46 -18.06
CA GLU A 509 4.13 -11.58 -18.81
C GLU A 509 2.61 -11.71 -18.64
N ILE A 510 2.11 -11.63 -17.40
CA ILE A 510 0.69 -11.74 -17.09
C ILE A 510 -0.11 -10.59 -17.71
N LEU A 511 0.40 -9.35 -17.63
CA LEU A 511 -0.26 -8.18 -18.23
C LEU A 511 -0.44 -8.31 -19.75
N LYS A 512 0.46 -8.98 -20.44
CA LYS A 512 0.32 -9.26 -21.89
C LYS A 512 -0.79 -10.28 -22.21
N LYS A 513 -1.22 -11.08 -21.21
CA LYS A 513 -2.29 -12.07 -21.36
C LYS A 513 -3.68 -11.53 -21.01
N LEU A 514 -3.77 -10.35 -20.32
CA LEU A 514 -5.02 -9.66 -19.99
C LEU A 514 -5.61 -8.94 -21.22
#